data_33d49d88bc36fc055a5ebde3bab0329b
#
_entry.id   33d49d88bc36fc055a5ebde3bab0329b
#
_cell.length_a   1.000
_cell.length_b   1.000
_cell.length_c   1.000
_cell.angle_alpha   90.00
_cell.angle_beta   90.00
_cell.angle_gamma   90.00
#
_symmetry.space_group_name_H-M   'P 1'
#
loop_
_entity.id
_entity.type
_entity.pdbx_description
1 polymer ?
#
loop_
_entity_poly.entity_id
_entity_poly.type
_entity_poly.pdbx_seq_one_letter_code
_entity_poly.pdbx_strand_id
1 'polypeptide(L)'
;IRGAEFIDEGEFKKEHPDDWQEQIDENQRLRMRIELSRRFAGFHRTAMNLIRDRAKGSRGGSSADKAKPDVSTQIANKQLEGVDTETKSAIEGSKKTTEEKSQEWIERLLEADNNLTQEDAETVAGIKLPLKIEKDFKSWPGSQFFTVEITGSTAVVVFNQTHPFYTEIYERLKEAEDPKAIEALDLLLYGYARMQDELYSQSEIID
;
A
#
# COMPACT_ATOMS: atom_id res chain seq x y z
N ILE A 1 -10.78 3.87 8.54
CA ILE A 1 -11.94 4.32 7.74
C ILE A 1 -13.18 3.62 8.29
N ARG A 2 -13.68 4.03 9.47
CA ARG A 2 -14.95 3.50 9.98
C ARG A 2 -16.09 4.09 9.15
N GLY A 3 -16.84 3.24 8.43
CA GLY A 3 -18.07 3.61 7.73
C GLY A 3 -17.89 4.23 6.34
N ALA A 4 -16.73 4.12 5.71
CA ALA A 4 -16.60 4.47 4.31
C ALA A 4 -17.17 3.31 3.47
N GLU A 5 -18.39 3.48 3.00
CA GLU A 5 -18.93 2.63 1.95
C GLU A 5 -18.26 3.00 0.61
N PHE A 6 -17.77 2.01 -0.09
CA PHE A 6 -17.30 2.20 -1.46
C PHE A 6 -18.52 2.46 -2.36
N ILE A 7 -18.40 3.45 -3.24
CA ILE A 7 -19.44 3.77 -4.21
C ILE A 7 -18.86 3.46 -5.59
N ASP A 8 -19.46 2.48 -6.27
CA ASP A 8 -19.18 2.25 -7.68
C ASP A 8 -19.85 3.34 -8.51
N GLU A 9 -19.06 4.06 -9.31
CA GLU A 9 -19.57 5.16 -10.14
C GLU A 9 -20.64 4.69 -11.14
N GLY A 10 -20.48 3.45 -11.65
CA GLY A 10 -21.43 2.88 -12.61
C GLY A 10 -22.77 2.54 -11.96
N GLU A 11 -22.78 2.06 -10.72
CA GLU A 11 -24.00 1.85 -9.94
C GLU A 11 -24.65 3.17 -9.57
N PHE A 12 -23.87 4.14 -9.09
CA PHE A 12 -24.37 5.46 -8.74
C PHE A 12 -25.05 6.17 -9.92
N LYS A 13 -24.47 6.10 -11.13
CA LYS A 13 -25.07 6.63 -12.36
C LYS A 13 -26.37 5.95 -12.73
N LYS A 14 -26.52 4.64 -12.46
CA LYS A 14 -27.77 3.92 -12.70
C LYS A 14 -28.88 4.31 -11.73
N GLU A 15 -28.53 4.60 -10.50
CA GLU A 15 -29.47 5.03 -9.46
C GLU A 15 -29.89 6.49 -9.61
N HIS A 16 -29.02 7.33 -10.18
CA HIS A 16 -29.23 8.77 -10.37
C HIS A 16 -29.01 9.20 -11.83
N PRO A 17 -29.81 8.67 -12.79
CA PRO A 17 -29.54 8.83 -14.24
C PRO A 17 -29.55 10.28 -14.71
N ASP A 18 -30.35 11.14 -14.08
CA ASP A 18 -30.63 12.51 -14.53
C ASP A 18 -29.73 13.55 -13.86
N ASP A 19 -29.25 13.32 -12.63
CA ASP A 19 -28.58 14.30 -11.78
C ASP A 19 -27.24 13.85 -11.18
N TRP A 20 -26.74 12.67 -11.57
CA TRP A 20 -25.51 12.09 -11.00
C TRP A 20 -24.30 13.02 -11.06
N GLN A 21 -24.17 13.79 -12.15
CA GLN A 21 -23.03 14.69 -12.34
C GLN A 21 -23.12 15.89 -11.37
N GLU A 22 -24.31 16.49 -11.24
CA GLU A 22 -24.58 17.59 -10.34
C GLU A 22 -24.35 17.17 -8.88
N GLN A 23 -24.85 15.99 -8.48
CA GLN A 23 -24.63 15.44 -7.15
C GLN A 23 -23.16 15.20 -6.83
N ILE A 24 -22.37 14.70 -7.80
CA ILE A 24 -20.93 14.53 -7.62
C ILE A 24 -20.21 15.87 -7.52
N ASP A 25 -20.60 16.85 -8.34
CA ASP A 25 -19.94 18.15 -8.39
C ASP A 25 -20.23 19.00 -7.15
N GLU A 26 -21.42 18.89 -6.58
CA GLU A 26 -21.82 19.58 -5.37
C GLU A 26 -21.32 18.91 -4.08
N ASN A 27 -21.11 17.59 -4.11
CA ASN A 27 -20.74 16.83 -2.92
C ASN A 27 -19.28 16.36 -2.96
N GLN A 28 -18.40 17.15 -2.34
CA GLN A 28 -16.97 16.84 -2.28
C GLN A 28 -16.67 15.46 -1.66
N ARG A 29 -17.43 15.03 -0.64
CA ARG A 29 -17.25 13.71 -0.01
C ARG A 29 -17.63 12.58 -0.97
N LEU A 30 -18.70 12.75 -1.74
CA LEU A 30 -19.14 11.78 -2.74
C LEU A 30 -18.10 11.65 -3.86
N ARG A 31 -17.61 12.79 -4.37
CA ARG A 31 -16.53 12.84 -5.37
C ARG A 31 -15.31 12.08 -4.87
N MET A 32 -14.88 12.35 -3.63
CA MET A 32 -13.73 11.68 -3.03
C MET A 32 -13.95 10.16 -2.91
N ARG A 33 -15.13 9.70 -2.46
CA ARG A 33 -15.45 8.28 -2.33
C ARG A 33 -15.41 7.56 -3.68
N ILE A 34 -15.97 8.15 -4.72
CA ILE A 34 -15.94 7.60 -6.09
C ILE A 34 -14.50 7.52 -6.61
N GLU A 35 -13.71 8.57 -6.41
CA GLU A 35 -12.32 8.59 -6.85
C GLU A 35 -11.47 7.55 -6.12
N LEU A 36 -11.63 7.41 -4.80
CA LEU A 36 -10.95 6.37 -4.03
C LEU A 36 -11.35 4.96 -4.49
N SER A 37 -12.64 4.73 -4.73
CA SER A 37 -13.13 3.44 -5.26
C SER A 37 -12.52 3.13 -6.63
N ARG A 38 -12.42 4.12 -7.51
CA ARG A 38 -11.79 3.99 -8.82
C ARG A 38 -10.31 3.60 -8.72
N ARG A 39 -9.57 4.22 -7.80
CA ARG A 39 -8.14 3.91 -7.56
C ARG A 39 -7.96 2.53 -6.96
N PHE A 40 -8.76 2.19 -5.94
CA PHE A 40 -8.74 0.86 -5.35
C PHE A 40 -9.07 -0.23 -6.38
N ALA A 41 -9.96 0.03 -7.35
CA ALA A 41 -10.33 -0.91 -8.39
C ALA A 41 -9.13 -1.40 -9.21
N GLY A 42 -8.09 -0.57 -9.40
CA GLY A 42 -6.83 -0.97 -10.04
C GLY A 42 -6.13 -2.08 -9.28
N PHE A 43 -5.89 -1.88 -8.00
CA PHE A 43 -5.27 -2.88 -7.11
C PHE A 43 -6.13 -4.16 -7.00
N HIS A 44 -7.44 -4.00 -6.78
CA HIS A 44 -8.37 -5.12 -6.71
C HIS A 44 -8.37 -5.96 -7.99
N ARG A 45 -8.43 -5.33 -9.16
CA ARG A 45 -8.40 -6.03 -10.45
C ARG A 45 -7.12 -6.82 -10.62
N THR A 46 -5.97 -6.25 -10.28
CA THR A 46 -4.67 -6.92 -10.37
C THR A 46 -4.60 -8.10 -9.41
N ALA A 47 -5.03 -7.92 -8.16
CA ALA A 47 -5.10 -9.00 -7.18
C ALA A 47 -6.00 -10.16 -7.65
N MET A 48 -7.19 -9.85 -8.19
CA MET A 48 -8.11 -10.87 -8.73
C MET A 48 -7.54 -11.60 -9.93
N ASN A 49 -6.76 -10.93 -10.79
CA ASN A 49 -6.07 -11.57 -11.90
C ASN A 49 -5.00 -12.54 -11.41
N LEU A 50 -4.20 -12.16 -10.40
CA LEU A 50 -3.22 -13.05 -9.78
C LEU A 50 -3.86 -14.32 -9.20
N ILE A 51 -5.01 -14.19 -8.52
CA ILE A 51 -5.78 -15.33 -8.00
C ILE A 51 -6.30 -16.24 -9.14
N ARG A 52 -6.77 -15.65 -10.24
CA ARG A 52 -7.21 -16.43 -11.42
C ARG A 52 -6.05 -17.14 -12.10
N ASP A 53 -4.90 -16.51 -12.21
CA ASP A 53 -3.70 -17.11 -12.81
C ASP A 53 -3.13 -18.24 -11.95
N ARG A 54 -3.27 -18.16 -10.62
CA ARG A 54 -3.00 -19.27 -9.70
C ARG A 54 -3.81 -20.52 -10.08
N ALA A 55 -5.10 -20.34 -10.36
CA ALA A 55 -5.97 -21.46 -10.74
C ALA A 55 -5.55 -22.17 -12.04
N LYS A 56 -4.72 -21.51 -12.86
CA LYS A 56 -4.17 -22.06 -14.11
C LYS A 56 -2.81 -22.76 -13.97
N GLY A 57 -2.28 -22.85 -12.73
CA GLY A 57 -1.10 -23.68 -12.43
C GLY A 57 0.25 -23.09 -12.85
N SER A 58 0.46 -21.79 -12.74
CA SER A 58 1.77 -21.17 -12.98
C SER A 58 2.71 -21.40 -11.79
N ARG A 59 3.73 -22.22 -11.95
CA ARG A 59 4.88 -22.36 -11.05
C ARG A 59 5.92 -21.29 -11.40
N GLY A 60 6.42 -20.60 -10.40
CA GLY A 60 7.63 -19.78 -10.55
C GLY A 60 7.79 -18.76 -9.44
N GLY A 61 8.65 -19.05 -8.48
CA GLY A 61 9.14 -18.11 -7.50
C GLY A 61 10.52 -18.51 -7.04
N SER A 62 11.54 -17.82 -7.51
CA SER A 62 12.92 -17.95 -7.05
C SER A 62 13.11 -17.07 -5.83
N SER A 63 13.63 -17.68 -4.76
CA SER A 63 14.20 -16.98 -3.62
C SER A 63 15.47 -16.27 -4.07
N ALA A 64 15.40 -14.97 -4.26
CA ALA A 64 16.61 -14.19 -4.53
C ALA A 64 16.48 -12.76 -4.00
N ASP A 65 17.47 -12.36 -3.24
CA ASP A 65 17.82 -10.98 -2.90
C ASP A 65 16.86 -10.25 -1.94
N LYS A 66 17.18 -10.33 -0.63
CA LYS A 66 16.50 -9.60 0.45
C LYS A 66 16.50 -8.07 0.29
N ALA A 67 17.33 -7.52 -0.61
CA ALA A 67 17.44 -6.09 -0.85
C ALA A 67 16.43 -5.55 -1.85
N LYS A 68 15.94 -6.39 -2.79
CA LYS A 68 15.01 -5.95 -3.84
C LYS A 68 13.56 -5.97 -3.35
N PRO A 69 12.73 -4.98 -3.76
CA PRO A 69 11.30 -5.04 -3.52
C PRO A 69 10.72 -6.34 -4.08
N ASP A 70 9.81 -6.97 -3.35
CA ASP A 70 9.12 -8.16 -3.84
C ASP A 70 8.16 -7.83 -5.00
N VAL A 71 7.57 -8.86 -5.61
CA VAL A 71 6.74 -8.72 -6.80
C VAL A 71 5.52 -7.85 -6.53
N SER A 72 4.85 -8.01 -5.38
CA SER A 72 3.68 -7.19 -5.02
C SER A 72 4.05 -5.72 -4.88
N THR A 73 5.17 -5.42 -4.23
CA THR A 73 5.71 -4.05 -4.10
C THR A 73 6.07 -3.44 -5.45
N GLN A 74 6.70 -4.21 -6.34
CA GLN A 74 7.03 -3.74 -7.69
C GLN A 74 5.76 -3.42 -8.51
N ILE A 75 4.75 -4.30 -8.47
CA ILE A 75 3.47 -4.09 -9.15
C ILE A 75 2.77 -2.86 -8.60
N ALA A 76 2.71 -2.71 -7.28
CA ALA A 76 2.07 -1.57 -6.63
C ALA A 76 2.73 -0.24 -7.03
N ASN A 77 4.06 -0.16 -6.95
CA ASN A 77 4.79 1.04 -7.34
C ASN A 77 4.63 1.38 -8.83
N LYS A 78 4.62 0.37 -9.70
CA LYS A 78 4.35 0.57 -11.13
C LYS A 78 2.95 1.11 -11.39
N GLN A 79 1.93 0.68 -10.63
CA GLN A 79 0.58 1.24 -10.74
C GLN A 79 0.49 2.70 -10.27
N LEU A 80 1.42 3.11 -9.39
CA LEU A 80 1.49 4.47 -8.87
C LEU A 80 2.41 5.39 -9.72
N GLU A 81 3.09 4.86 -10.73
CA GLU A 81 3.86 5.67 -11.68
C GLU A 81 2.93 6.63 -12.43
N GLY A 82 3.32 7.91 -12.50
CA GLY A 82 2.55 8.95 -13.19
C GLY A 82 1.24 9.34 -12.50
N VAL A 83 0.94 8.77 -11.34
CA VAL A 83 -0.19 9.22 -10.51
C VAL A 83 0.30 10.36 -9.63
N ASP A 84 0.02 11.60 -10.07
CA ASP A 84 0.23 12.81 -9.27
C ASP A 84 -0.94 12.99 -8.32
N THR A 85 -0.80 12.46 -7.12
CA THR A 85 -1.78 12.68 -6.05
C THR A 85 -1.05 13.26 -4.85
N GLU A 86 -1.61 14.31 -4.30
CA GLU A 86 -1.22 14.80 -2.99
C GLU A 86 -1.58 13.72 -1.95
N THR A 87 -0.58 13.07 -1.42
CA THR A 87 -0.71 12.11 -0.33
C THR A 87 0.04 12.64 0.87
N LYS A 88 -0.31 12.16 2.05
CA LYS A 88 0.42 12.52 3.27
C LYS A 88 1.92 12.21 3.13
N SER A 89 2.25 11.01 2.62
CA SER A 89 3.64 10.60 2.41
C SER A 89 4.39 11.51 1.42
N ALA A 90 3.75 11.94 0.32
CA ALA A 90 4.34 12.86 -0.64
C ALA A 90 4.53 14.27 -0.04
N ILE A 91 3.53 14.77 0.70
CA ILE A 91 3.60 16.08 1.37
C ILE A 91 4.70 16.09 2.43
N GLU A 92 4.76 15.09 3.30
CA GLU A 92 5.82 14.99 4.30
C GLU A 92 7.19 14.82 3.65
N GLY A 93 7.28 14.01 2.59
CA GLY A 93 8.51 13.83 1.84
C GLY A 93 8.96 15.10 1.11
N SER A 94 8.07 15.95 0.64
CA SER A 94 8.44 17.21 -0.02
C SER A 94 9.13 18.22 0.91
N LYS A 95 8.95 18.08 2.21
CA LYS A 95 9.56 18.91 3.25
C LYS A 95 10.98 18.46 3.63
N LYS A 96 11.44 17.32 3.13
CA LYS A 96 12.71 16.66 3.48
C LYS A 96 13.67 16.66 2.29
N THR A 97 14.95 16.79 2.56
CA THR A 97 16.02 16.57 1.58
C THR A 97 16.15 15.08 1.23
N THR A 98 16.87 14.77 0.17
CA THR A 98 17.16 13.39 -0.21
C THR A 98 17.98 12.67 0.86
N GLU A 99 18.90 13.37 1.48
CA GLU A 99 19.74 12.89 2.55
C GLU A 99 18.92 12.55 3.81
N GLU A 100 18.00 13.43 4.21
CA GLU A 100 17.09 13.17 5.34
C GLU A 100 16.20 11.95 5.10
N LYS A 101 15.65 11.80 3.90
CA LYS A 101 14.86 10.62 3.52
C LYS A 101 15.69 9.33 3.56
N SER A 102 16.93 9.40 3.08
CA SER A 102 17.85 8.27 3.11
C SER A 102 18.19 7.89 4.54
N GLN A 103 18.45 8.87 5.39
CA GLN A 103 18.78 8.67 6.80
C GLN A 103 17.62 7.99 7.56
N GLU A 104 16.38 8.40 7.34
CA GLU A 104 15.20 7.76 7.94
C GLU A 104 15.09 6.27 7.54
N TRP A 105 15.40 5.94 6.29
CA TRP A 105 15.43 4.55 5.84
C TRP A 105 16.57 3.75 6.49
N ILE A 106 17.76 4.33 6.59
CA ILE A 106 18.92 3.70 7.23
C ILE A 106 18.60 3.40 8.70
N GLU A 107 18.08 4.38 9.45
CA GLU A 107 17.69 4.20 10.85
C GLU A 107 16.65 3.09 11.01
N ARG A 108 15.61 3.11 10.19
CA ARG A 108 14.58 2.06 10.20
C ARG A 108 15.14 0.67 9.94
N LEU A 109 16.06 0.54 8.99
CA LEU A 109 16.68 -0.74 8.63
C LEU A 109 17.58 -1.28 9.75
N LEU A 110 18.37 -0.40 10.37
CA LEU A 110 19.26 -0.77 11.49
C LEU A 110 18.45 -1.11 12.76
N GLU A 111 17.31 -0.46 12.99
CA GLU A 111 16.38 -0.83 14.07
C GLU A 111 15.74 -2.20 13.84
N ALA A 112 15.44 -2.56 12.58
CA ALA A 112 14.80 -3.81 12.23
C ALA A 112 15.75 -5.00 12.26
N ASP A 113 17.02 -4.82 11.94
CA ASP A 113 18.04 -5.90 11.93
C ASP A 113 19.36 -5.42 12.55
N ASN A 114 19.60 -5.81 13.79
CA ASN A 114 20.82 -5.48 14.52
C ASN A 114 22.13 -6.05 13.91
N ASN A 115 22.04 -6.96 12.96
CA ASN A 115 23.19 -7.53 12.26
C ASN A 115 23.49 -6.82 10.94
N LEU A 116 22.63 -5.90 10.51
CA LEU A 116 22.82 -5.13 9.29
C LEU A 116 23.96 -4.13 9.49
N THR A 117 24.90 -4.08 8.55
CA THR A 117 25.95 -3.06 8.59
C THR A 117 25.43 -1.72 8.08
N GLN A 118 26.12 -0.64 8.44
CA GLN A 118 25.78 0.70 7.95
C GLN A 118 25.83 0.75 6.41
N GLU A 119 26.83 0.16 5.78
CA GLU A 119 27.02 0.12 4.33
C GLU A 119 25.90 -0.65 3.63
N ASP A 120 25.48 -1.78 4.20
CA ASP A 120 24.33 -2.54 3.67
C ASP A 120 23.02 -1.76 3.83
N ALA A 121 22.83 -1.09 4.97
CA ALA A 121 21.66 -0.25 5.21
C ALA A 121 21.58 0.91 4.20
N GLU A 122 22.68 1.59 3.90
CA GLU A 122 22.77 2.64 2.89
C GLU A 122 22.41 2.11 1.49
N THR A 123 22.93 0.94 1.14
CA THR A 123 22.62 0.28 -0.14
C THR A 123 21.14 -0.04 -0.26
N VAL A 124 20.53 -0.62 0.78
CA VAL A 124 19.10 -0.96 0.81
C VAL A 124 18.24 0.29 0.82
N ALA A 125 18.62 1.31 1.59
CA ALA A 125 17.94 2.62 1.61
C ALA A 125 17.89 3.25 0.21
N GLY A 126 18.98 3.19 -0.55
CA GLY A 126 19.02 3.67 -1.93
C GLY A 126 18.02 2.97 -2.85
N ILE A 127 17.75 1.68 -2.63
CA ILE A 127 16.74 0.91 -3.38
C ILE A 127 15.32 1.29 -2.96
N LYS A 128 15.10 1.59 -1.67
CA LYS A 128 13.76 1.91 -1.13
C LYS A 128 13.36 3.36 -1.33
N LEU A 129 14.31 4.27 -1.45
CA LEU A 129 14.10 5.70 -1.56
C LEU A 129 13.12 6.13 -2.69
N PRO A 130 13.16 5.53 -3.90
CA PRO A 130 12.25 5.89 -4.99
C PRO A 130 10.84 5.26 -4.85
N LEU A 131 10.61 4.39 -3.88
CA LEU A 131 9.33 3.70 -3.75
C LEU A 131 8.26 4.66 -3.18
N LYS A 132 7.04 4.55 -3.70
CA LYS A 132 5.86 5.24 -3.17
C LYS A 132 5.17 4.43 -2.07
N ILE A 133 5.28 3.11 -2.15
CA ILE A 133 4.71 2.18 -1.17
C ILE A 133 5.64 0.99 -0.96
N GLU A 134 5.73 0.51 0.27
CA GLU A 134 6.53 -0.65 0.68
C GLU A 134 5.84 -1.38 1.83
N LYS A 135 6.26 -2.59 2.15
CA LYS A 135 5.80 -3.33 3.34
C LYS A 135 6.93 -3.61 4.32
N ASP A 136 6.55 -3.76 5.57
CA ASP A 136 7.43 -4.12 6.65
C ASP A 136 6.69 -4.99 7.68
N PHE A 137 7.41 -5.59 8.61
CA PHE A 137 6.88 -6.51 9.60
C PHE A 137 7.39 -6.13 10.97
N LYS A 138 6.48 -5.91 11.92
CA LYS A 138 6.78 -5.64 13.32
C LYS A 138 5.83 -6.43 14.21
N SER A 139 6.17 -6.55 15.49
CA SER A 139 5.32 -7.19 16.49
C SER A 139 4.87 -6.16 17.52
N TRP A 140 3.55 -6.03 17.73
CA TRP A 140 3.01 -5.19 18.78
C TRP A 140 1.70 -5.77 19.34
N PRO A 141 1.37 -5.50 20.62
CA PRO A 141 0.12 -5.96 21.20
C PRO A 141 -1.07 -5.15 20.65
N GLY A 142 -2.21 -5.80 20.48
CA GLY A 142 -3.46 -5.15 20.09
C GLY A 142 -4.18 -5.81 18.91
N SER A 143 -5.33 -5.24 18.58
CA SER A 143 -6.24 -5.77 17.56
C SER A 143 -6.00 -5.22 16.15
N GLN A 144 -4.97 -4.42 15.97
CA GLN A 144 -4.60 -3.90 14.65
C GLN A 144 -3.76 -4.92 13.90
N PHE A 145 -4.22 -5.32 12.72
CA PHE A 145 -3.48 -6.22 11.83
C PHE A 145 -2.31 -5.51 11.13
N PHE A 146 -2.50 -4.28 10.69
CA PHE A 146 -1.46 -3.46 10.09
C PHE A 146 -1.65 -1.99 10.42
N THR A 147 -0.60 -1.22 10.21
CA THR A 147 -0.60 0.25 10.24
C THR A 147 0.12 0.80 9.03
N VAL A 148 -0.07 2.08 8.73
CA VAL A 148 0.67 2.78 7.68
C VAL A 148 1.57 3.81 8.34
N GLU A 149 2.86 3.65 8.17
CA GLU A 149 3.91 4.57 8.63
C GLU A 149 4.49 5.30 7.41
N ILE A 150 5.12 6.45 7.63
CA ILE A 150 5.81 7.19 6.58
C ILE A 150 7.31 7.14 6.88
N THR A 151 8.10 6.74 5.89
CA THR A 151 9.56 6.75 5.95
C THR A 151 10.08 7.46 4.71
N GLY A 152 10.77 8.57 4.88
CA GLY A 152 11.17 9.44 3.78
C GLY A 152 9.93 10.03 3.07
N SER A 153 9.61 9.52 1.90
CA SER A 153 8.42 9.85 1.11
C SER A 153 7.59 8.62 0.76
N THR A 154 7.85 7.50 1.42
CA THR A 154 7.23 6.20 1.16
C THR A 154 6.18 5.89 2.21
N ALA A 155 4.99 5.48 1.80
CA ALA A 155 4.00 4.88 2.68
C ALA A 155 4.40 3.42 2.96
N VAL A 156 4.73 3.10 4.20
CA VAL A 156 5.15 1.76 4.62
C VAL A 156 4.00 1.05 5.32
N VAL A 157 3.52 -0.04 4.73
CA VAL A 157 2.50 -0.91 5.31
C VAL A 157 3.17 -1.87 6.26
N VAL A 158 3.02 -1.63 7.56
CA VAL A 158 3.64 -2.44 8.60
C VAL A 158 2.66 -3.49 9.11
N PHE A 159 2.96 -4.75 8.89
CA PHE A 159 2.13 -5.87 9.35
C PHE A 159 2.47 -6.28 10.78
N ASN A 160 1.44 -6.50 11.58
CA ASN A 160 1.59 -7.01 12.93
C ASN A 160 1.72 -8.53 12.94
N GLN A 161 2.93 -9.02 13.16
CA GLN A 161 3.24 -10.46 13.17
C GLN A 161 2.59 -11.22 14.33
N THR A 162 2.15 -10.55 15.40
CA THR A 162 1.45 -11.19 16.51
C THR A 162 -0.06 -11.23 16.33
N HIS A 163 -0.59 -10.59 15.28
CA HIS A 163 -2.02 -10.59 15.02
C HIS A 163 -2.50 -11.95 14.46
N PRO A 164 -3.66 -12.49 14.88
CA PRO A 164 -4.17 -13.76 14.38
C PRO A 164 -4.28 -13.87 12.84
N PHE A 165 -4.61 -12.79 12.17
CA PHE A 165 -4.63 -12.78 10.70
C PHE A 165 -3.25 -13.07 10.09
N TYR A 166 -2.17 -12.56 10.70
CA TYR A 166 -0.82 -12.85 10.23
C TYR A 166 -0.49 -14.32 10.43
N THR A 167 -0.66 -14.83 11.65
CA THR A 167 -0.28 -16.21 12.00
C THR A 167 -1.17 -17.27 11.33
N GLU A 168 -2.48 -17.02 11.23
CA GLU A 168 -3.43 -17.99 10.73
C GLU A 168 -3.65 -17.95 9.20
N ILE A 169 -3.35 -16.82 8.56
CA ILE A 169 -3.60 -16.66 7.12
C ILE A 169 -2.30 -16.37 6.38
N TYR A 170 -1.59 -15.30 6.75
CA TYR A 170 -0.43 -14.84 5.97
C TYR A 170 0.73 -15.85 6.02
N GLU A 171 1.07 -16.37 7.21
CA GLU A 171 2.09 -17.41 7.35
C GLU A 171 1.70 -18.72 6.68
N ARG A 172 0.44 -19.13 6.79
CA ARG A 172 -0.02 -20.34 6.09
C ARG A 172 0.06 -20.23 4.57
N LEU A 173 -0.18 -19.05 4.01
CA LEU A 173 0.02 -18.82 2.57
C LEU A 173 1.50 -18.91 2.19
N LYS A 174 2.41 -18.45 3.06
CA LYS A 174 3.86 -18.63 2.87
C LYS A 174 4.26 -20.10 2.93
N GLU A 175 3.79 -20.82 3.93
CA GLU A 175 4.08 -22.26 4.13
C GLU A 175 3.52 -23.12 2.98
N ALA A 176 2.36 -22.72 2.43
CA ALA A 176 1.75 -23.39 1.28
C ALA A 176 2.47 -23.11 -0.04
N GLU A 177 3.57 -22.34 -0.03
CA GLU A 177 4.32 -21.91 -1.22
C GLU A 177 3.40 -21.31 -2.31
N ASP A 178 2.48 -20.46 -1.88
CA ASP A 178 1.50 -19.83 -2.74
C ASP A 178 1.79 -18.33 -2.96
N PRO A 179 2.80 -17.99 -3.77
CA PRO A 179 3.22 -16.61 -3.97
C PRO A 179 2.11 -15.75 -4.57
N LYS A 180 1.25 -16.32 -5.41
CA LYS A 180 0.17 -15.56 -6.05
C LYS A 180 -0.91 -15.12 -5.07
N ALA A 181 -1.22 -15.94 -4.08
CA ALA A 181 -2.16 -15.55 -3.03
C ALA A 181 -1.58 -14.47 -2.12
N ILE A 182 -0.27 -14.57 -1.78
CA ILE A 182 0.42 -13.53 -1.00
C ILE A 182 0.48 -12.22 -1.79
N GLU A 183 0.90 -12.26 -3.05
CA GLU A 183 0.96 -11.09 -3.93
C GLU A 183 -0.42 -10.41 -4.05
N ALA A 184 -1.49 -11.19 -4.20
CA ALA A 184 -2.85 -10.66 -4.28
C ALA A 184 -3.29 -10.01 -2.97
N LEU A 185 -2.99 -10.64 -1.82
CA LEU A 185 -3.31 -10.09 -0.50
C LEU A 185 -2.54 -8.79 -0.24
N ASP A 186 -1.23 -8.78 -0.52
CA ASP A 186 -0.40 -7.58 -0.39
C ASP A 186 -0.96 -6.42 -1.24
N LEU A 187 -1.34 -6.69 -2.50
CA LEU A 187 -1.90 -5.67 -3.38
C LEU A 187 -3.21 -5.09 -2.86
N LEU A 188 -4.08 -5.91 -2.27
CA LEU A 188 -5.31 -5.42 -1.63
C LEU A 188 -4.99 -4.49 -0.44
N LEU A 189 -4.00 -4.88 0.38
CA LEU A 189 -3.58 -4.09 1.54
C LEU A 189 -2.85 -2.80 1.11
N TYR A 190 -2.04 -2.84 0.07
CA TYR A 190 -1.44 -1.65 -0.54
C TYR A 190 -2.49 -0.68 -1.09
N GLY A 191 -3.51 -1.19 -1.77
CA GLY A 191 -4.63 -0.37 -2.23
C GLY A 191 -5.33 0.33 -1.07
N TYR A 192 -5.58 -0.39 0.04
CA TYR A 192 -6.17 0.18 1.23
C TYR A 192 -5.25 1.22 1.91
N ALA A 193 -3.97 0.92 2.04
CA ALA A 193 -2.99 1.83 2.62
C ALA A 193 -2.85 3.11 1.79
N ARG A 194 -2.85 2.98 0.46
CA ARG A 194 -2.84 4.13 -0.44
C ARG A 194 -4.05 5.03 -0.27
N MET A 195 -5.24 4.45 -0.15
CA MET A 195 -6.46 5.21 0.15
C MET A 195 -6.36 5.94 1.48
N GLN A 196 -5.79 5.31 2.50
CA GLN A 196 -5.57 5.95 3.80
C GLN A 196 -4.59 7.13 3.70
N ASP A 197 -3.49 6.97 2.96
CA ASP A 197 -2.48 8.01 2.73
C ASP A 197 -3.08 9.24 1.99
N GLU A 198 -3.97 9.01 1.04
CA GLU A 198 -4.67 10.07 0.30
C GLU A 198 -5.75 10.78 1.13
N LEU A 199 -6.49 10.05 1.98
CA LEU A 199 -7.53 10.64 2.84
C LEU A 199 -6.97 11.60 3.89
N TYR A 200 -5.80 11.31 4.44
CA TYR A 200 -5.16 12.18 5.43
C TYR A 200 -4.76 13.53 4.85
N SER A 201 -4.33 13.59 3.57
CA SER A 201 -3.97 14.85 2.94
C SER A 201 -5.16 15.78 2.75
N GLN A 202 -6.36 15.21 2.57
CA GLN A 202 -7.58 15.98 2.33
C GLN A 202 -8.29 16.43 3.61
N SER A 203 -8.06 15.77 4.75
CA SER A 203 -8.60 16.23 6.03
C SER A 203 -7.88 17.47 6.59
N GLU A 204 -6.61 17.68 6.25
CA GLU A 204 -5.86 18.88 6.62
C GLU A 204 -6.19 20.12 5.75
N ILE A 205 -6.88 19.94 4.61
CA ILE A 205 -7.31 21.04 3.73
C ILE A 205 -8.70 21.60 4.15
N ILE A 206 -9.42 20.91 5.04
CA ILE A 206 -10.79 21.23 5.44
C ILE A 206 -10.86 21.98 6.79
N ASP A 207 -9.77 22.07 7.54
CA ASP A 207 -9.62 22.88 8.74
C ASP A 207 -8.92 24.22 8.41
#